data_e473b615312a939953fa6c4e2787a898
#
_entry.id   e473b615312a939953fa6c4e2787a898
#
_cell.length_a   1.000
_cell.length_b   1.000
_cell.length_c   1.000
_cell.angle_alpha   90.00
_cell.angle_beta   90.00
_cell.angle_gamma   90.00
#
_symmetry.space_group_name_H-M   'P 1'
#
loop_
_entity.id
_entity.type
_entity.pdbx_description
1 polymer ?
#
loop_
_entity_poly.entity_id
_entity_poly.type
_entity_poly.pdbx_seq_one_letter_code
_entity_poly.pdbx_strand_id
1 'polypeptide(L)'
;MKKLILISVLFINFGVLADNEHEPIEAGGILYKEFPHQLFDGPLILFHDDGTIREKLIYKDGLKEGLRETFHKNGKLFEKETYKNGKLENIFQGYYANGKLWWEGYAVNNLRHGEIKAFHEAGMLKYKGHYKNNLKQGLWKYFDENGEINKQECYQNNELTELSECRI
;
A
#
# COMPACT_ATOMS: atom_id res chain seq x y z
N MET A 1 20.72 8.81 9.94
CA MET A 1 19.93 8.29 11.09
C MET A 1 18.48 8.74 10.87
N LYS A 2 17.57 7.80 10.68
CA LYS A 2 16.14 8.12 10.41
C LYS A 2 15.49 8.46 11.75
N LYS A 3 14.99 9.69 11.91
CA LYS A 3 14.22 10.07 13.11
C LYS A 3 12.81 9.50 13.01
N LEU A 4 12.49 8.59 13.90
CA LEU A 4 11.13 8.15 14.19
C LEU A 4 10.55 9.13 15.22
N ILE A 5 9.46 9.81 14.90
CA ILE A 5 8.74 10.62 15.88
C ILE A 5 7.39 9.95 16.13
N LEU A 6 7.24 9.42 17.32
CA LEU A 6 5.96 8.94 17.82
C LEU A 6 5.12 10.16 18.25
N ILE A 7 4.02 10.43 17.56
CA ILE A 7 3.04 11.39 18.05
C ILE A 7 1.99 10.58 18.79
N SER A 8 2.08 10.55 20.11
CA SER A 8 0.95 10.15 20.94
C SER A 8 -0.12 11.21 20.80
N VAL A 9 -1.29 10.84 20.29
CA VAL A 9 -2.49 11.69 20.38
C VAL A 9 -2.83 11.79 21.85
N LEU A 10 -2.61 12.99 22.43
CA LEU A 10 -2.93 13.30 23.81
C LEU A 10 -4.44 13.14 24.02
N PHE A 11 -4.85 12.08 24.68
CA PHE A 11 -5.97 12.16 25.58
C PHE A 11 -5.46 12.78 26.89
N ILE A 12 -5.94 13.99 27.18
CA ILE A 12 -5.62 14.72 28.40
C ILE A 12 -6.03 13.86 29.59
N ASN A 13 -5.06 13.30 30.28
CA ASN A 13 -5.12 13.07 31.71
C ASN A 13 -3.70 13.22 32.30
N PHE A 14 -3.64 14.08 33.29
CA PHE A 14 -2.49 14.51 34.06
C PHE A 14 -1.67 13.34 34.60
N GLY A 15 -0.37 13.43 34.40
CA GLY A 15 0.55 12.79 35.34
C GLY A 15 1.72 12.04 34.72
N VAL A 16 2.89 12.71 34.71
CA VAL A 16 4.19 12.19 35.05
C VAL A 16 5.06 11.50 33.99
N LEU A 17 6.16 12.21 33.72
CA LEU A 17 7.54 11.79 33.45
C LEU A 17 7.85 11.15 32.11
N ALA A 18 8.73 11.88 31.42
CA ALA A 18 9.59 11.40 30.35
C ALA A 18 10.42 10.19 30.84
N ASP A 19 10.00 9.01 30.44
CA ASP A 19 10.85 7.84 30.48
C ASP A 19 11.21 7.44 29.08
N ASN A 20 12.51 7.44 28.82
CA ASN A 20 13.24 6.87 27.70
C ASN A 20 12.36 6.14 26.66
N GLU A 21 11.75 6.90 25.74
CA GLU A 21 11.00 6.32 24.64
C GLU A 21 12.00 5.60 23.71
N HIS A 22 12.10 4.30 23.87
CA HIS A 22 12.81 3.45 22.94
C HIS A 22 12.03 3.45 21.62
N GLU A 23 12.74 3.65 20.51
CA GLU A 23 12.13 3.52 19.18
C GLU A 23 11.54 2.12 19.00
N PRO A 24 10.32 1.99 18.44
CA PRO A 24 9.73 0.68 18.19
C PRO A 24 10.61 -0.17 17.29
N ILE A 25 10.71 -1.46 17.58
CA ILE A 25 11.55 -2.41 16.86
C ILE A 25 10.65 -3.33 16.04
N GLU A 26 10.92 -3.46 14.74
CA GLU A 26 10.24 -4.41 13.87
C GLU A 26 11.05 -5.72 13.78
N ALA A 27 10.39 -6.85 14.12
CA ALA A 27 10.94 -8.19 13.99
C ALA A 27 9.90 -9.15 13.43
N GLY A 28 10.21 -9.81 12.30
CA GLY A 28 9.32 -10.78 11.66
C GLY A 28 7.97 -10.20 11.18
N GLY A 29 7.92 -8.92 10.84
CA GLY A 29 6.70 -8.21 10.44
C GLY A 29 5.81 -7.80 11.60
N ILE A 30 6.29 -7.93 12.84
CA ILE A 30 5.61 -7.52 14.07
C ILE A 30 6.37 -6.33 14.65
N LEU A 31 5.65 -5.26 14.98
CA LEU A 31 6.19 -4.09 15.63
C LEU A 31 6.06 -4.21 17.15
N TYR A 32 7.17 -4.00 17.86
CA TYR A 32 7.24 -4.01 19.32
C TYR A 32 7.53 -2.62 19.85
N LYS A 33 6.86 -2.21 20.91
CA LYS A 33 7.21 -1.00 21.67
C LYS A 33 8.51 -1.24 22.46
N GLU A 34 8.66 -2.43 23.00
CA GLU A 34 9.83 -2.89 23.72
C GLU A 34 10.05 -4.38 23.39
N PHE A 35 11.18 -4.68 22.74
CA PHE A 35 11.47 -6.06 22.36
C PHE A 35 12.08 -6.85 23.55
N PRO A 36 11.67 -8.11 23.80
CA PRO A 36 10.65 -8.89 23.08
C PRO A 36 9.26 -8.89 23.75
N HIS A 37 8.98 -8.00 24.68
CA HIS A 37 7.92 -8.20 25.66
C HIS A 37 6.65 -7.37 25.46
N GLN A 38 6.69 -6.28 24.70
CA GLN A 38 5.51 -5.45 24.50
C GLN A 38 5.25 -5.15 23.02
N LEU A 39 4.13 -5.68 22.50
CA LEU A 39 3.65 -5.39 21.18
C LEU A 39 3.24 -3.91 21.07
N PHE A 40 3.45 -3.33 19.90
CA PHE A 40 3.06 -1.95 19.64
C PHE A 40 1.57 -1.88 19.26
N ASP A 41 0.84 -0.98 19.93
CA ASP A 41 -0.54 -0.65 19.63
C ASP A 41 -0.68 0.85 19.42
N GLY A 42 -1.41 1.23 18.38
CA GLY A 42 -1.73 2.64 18.10
C GLY A 42 -1.21 3.14 16.76
N PRO A 43 -1.33 4.46 16.53
CA PRO A 43 -0.90 5.11 15.32
C PRO A 43 0.63 5.26 15.28
N LEU A 44 1.21 5.04 14.10
CA LEU A 44 2.61 5.32 13.80
C LEU A 44 2.65 6.34 12.66
N ILE A 45 3.41 7.41 12.85
CA ILE A 45 3.66 8.42 11.83
C ILE A 45 5.17 8.49 11.59
N LEU A 46 5.57 8.30 10.33
CA LEU A 46 6.96 8.39 9.89
C LEU A 46 7.14 9.61 9.02
N PHE A 47 8.34 10.19 9.06
CA PHE A 47 8.66 11.42 8.35
C PHE A 47 9.79 11.19 7.34
N HIS A 48 9.80 11.99 6.29
CA HIS A 48 10.95 12.19 5.42
C HIS A 48 12.06 12.96 6.15
N ASP A 49 13.27 12.96 5.60
CA ASP A 49 14.42 13.68 6.19
C ASP A 49 14.20 15.20 6.26
N ASP A 50 13.29 15.75 5.44
CA ASP A 50 12.90 17.16 5.44
C ASP A 50 11.77 17.50 6.44
N GLY A 51 11.31 16.52 7.21
CA GLY A 51 10.27 16.67 8.24
C GLY A 51 8.85 16.57 7.70
N THR A 52 8.64 16.39 6.41
CA THR A 52 7.30 16.13 5.86
C THR A 52 6.85 14.70 6.17
N ILE A 53 5.54 14.49 6.29
CA ILE A 53 5.01 13.16 6.58
C ILE A 53 5.30 12.22 5.40
N ARG A 54 5.90 11.07 5.70
CA ARG A 54 6.17 10.00 4.75
C ARG A 54 5.12 8.90 4.79
N GLU A 55 4.67 8.53 6.00
CA GLU A 55 3.78 7.39 6.20
C GLU A 55 2.91 7.57 7.44
N LYS A 56 1.67 7.13 7.35
CA LYS A 56 0.72 7.00 8.47
C LYS A 56 0.13 5.60 8.43
N LEU A 57 0.12 4.92 9.55
CA LEU A 57 -0.50 3.61 9.68
C LEU A 57 -0.89 3.37 11.15
N ILE A 58 -1.70 2.33 11.37
CA ILE A 58 -2.13 1.90 12.70
C ILE A 58 -1.66 0.46 12.91
N TYR A 59 -1.20 0.18 14.12
CA TYR A 59 -0.90 -1.16 14.57
C TYR A 59 -1.86 -1.60 15.67
N LYS A 60 -2.17 -2.89 15.67
CA LYS A 60 -2.89 -3.58 16.72
C LYS A 60 -2.19 -4.90 17.02
N ASP A 61 -1.87 -5.16 18.27
CA ASP A 61 -1.10 -6.33 18.70
C ASP A 61 0.20 -6.51 17.86
N GLY A 62 0.91 -5.39 17.59
CA GLY A 62 2.12 -5.35 16.78
C GLY A 62 1.92 -5.58 15.28
N LEU A 63 0.70 -5.80 14.81
CA LEU A 63 0.37 -6.06 13.41
C LEU A 63 -0.28 -4.83 12.77
N LYS A 64 0.02 -4.58 11.48
CA LYS A 64 -0.66 -3.52 10.72
C LYS A 64 -2.15 -3.78 10.69
N GLU A 65 -2.94 -2.74 11.02
CA GLU A 65 -4.41 -2.82 11.06
C GLU A 65 -5.02 -1.54 10.48
N GLY A 66 -6.03 -1.69 9.61
CA GLY A 66 -6.72 -0.55 9.00
C GLY A 66 -5.93 0.12 7.88
N LEU A 67 -6.07 1.43 7.75
CA LEU A 67 -5.54 2.21 6.64
C LEU A 67 -4.05 2.51 6.83
N ARG A 68 -3.28 2.27 5.77
CA ARG A 68 -1.91 2.75 5.59
C ARG A 68 -1.88 3.78 4.46
N GLU A 69 -1.32 4.93 4.71
CA GLU A 69 -1.10 5.98 3.72
C GLU A 69 0.38 6.36 3.68
N THR A 70 0.94 6.42 2.48
CA THR A 70 2.27 6.97 2.26
C THR A 70 2.19 8.22 1.39
N PHE A 71 3.17 9.09 1.51
CA PHE A 71 3.14 10.39 0.87
C PHE A 71 4.44 10.68 0.13
N HIS A 72 4.30 11.34 -1.02
CA HIS A 72 5.41 11.98 -1.72
C HIS A 72 6.01 13.12 -0.87
N LYS A 73 7.25 13.52 -1.14
CA LYS A 73 7.87 14.68 -0.47
C LYS A 73 7.08 16.00 -0.63
N ASN A 74 6.28 16.12 -1.69
CA ASN A 74 5.39 17.28 -1.89
C ASN A 74 4.09 17.22 -1.05
N GLY A 75 3.97 16.24 -0.15
CA GLY A 75 2.84 16.04 0.74
C GLY A 75 1.60 15.37 0.11
N LYS A 76 1.62 15.11 -1.20
CA LYS A 76 0.53 14.38 -1.86
C LYS A 76 0.63 12.89 -1.59
N LEU A 77 -0.53 12.24 -1.56
CA LEU A 77 -0.64 10.79 -1.38
C LEU A 77 0.18 10.05 -2.45
N PHE A 78 0.96 9.05 -2.03
CA PHE A 78 1.71 8.14 -2.89
C PHE A 78 1.05 6.76 -2.96
N GLU A 79 0.73 6.17 -1.80
CA GLU A 79 0.02 4.88 -1.73
C GLU A 79 -1.06 4.91 -0.67
N LYS A 80 -2.12 4.15 -0.91
CA LYS A 80 -3.21 3.89 0.02
C LYS A 80 -3.53 2.42 0.03
N GLU A 81 -3.44 1.80 1.19
CA GLU A 81 -3.57 0.37 1.40
C GLU A 81 -4.41 0.10 2.63
N THR A 82 -5.09 -1.04 2.66
CA THR A 82 -5.83 -1.48 3.85
C THR A 82 -5.23 -2.78 4.35
N TYR A 83 -4.96 -2.84 5.65
CA TYR A 83 -4.41 -4.01 6.32
C TYR A 83 -5.39 -4.59 7.32
N LYS A 84 -5.35 -5.92 7.46
CA LYS A 84 -6.06 -6.66 8.49
C LYS A 84 -5.14 -7.75 9.04
N ASN A 85 -4.88 -7.72 10.34
CA ASN A 85 -3.98 -8.66 11.00
C ASN A 85 -2.61 -8.77 10.28
N GLY A 86 -2.00 -7.65 9.92
CA GLY A 86 -0.72 -7.56 9.22
C GLY A 86 -0.74 -7.89 7.73
N LYS A 87 -1.89 -8.25 7.17
CA LYS A 87 -2.02 -8.62 5.76
C LYS A 87 -2.74 -7.55 4.96
N LEU A 88 -2.24 -7.30 3.75
CA LEU A 88 -2.91 -6.43 2.79
C LEU A 88 -4.24 -7.06 2.36
N GLU A 89 -5.31 -6.29 2.51
CA GLU A 89 -6.68 -6.66 2.20
C GLU A 89 -7.41 -5.55 1.46
N ASN A 90 -8.39 -5.91 0.64
CA ASN A 90 -9.22 -4.97 -0.11
C ASN A 90 -8.47 -4.17 -1.19
N ILE A 91 -8.93 -2.94 -1.44
CA ILE A 91 -8.39 -2.06 -2.46
C ILE A 91 -7.04 -1.50 -2.01
N PHE A 92 -6.08 -1.49 -2.93
CA PHE A 92 -4.82 -0.80 -2.81
C PHE A 92 -4.61 0.11 -4.02
N GLN A 93 -4.07 1.30 -3.80
CA GLN A 93 -3.96 2.36 -4.80
C GLN A 93 -2.61 3.05 -4.72
N GLY A 94 -2.09 3.47 -5.87
CA GLY A 94 -0.91 4.32 -5.96
C GLY A 94 -1.19 5.57 -6.80
N TYR A 95 -0.50 6.64 -6.49
CA TYR A 95 -0.73 7.96 -7.08
C TYR A 95 0.57 8.58 -7.56
N TYR A 96 0.52 9.27 -8.66
CA TYR A 96 1.60 10.10 -9.15
C TYR A 96 1.85 11.31 -8.24
N ALA A 97 3.02 11.92 -8.34
CA ALA A 97 3.36 13.12 -7.59
C ALA A 97 2.47 14.34 -7.92
N ASN A 98 1.77 14.33 -9.07
CA ASN A 98 0.75 15.32 -9.42
C ASN A 98 -0.60 15.06 -8.68
N GLY A 99 -0.75 13.89 -8.02
CA GLY A 99 -1.93 13.46 -7.26
C GLY A 99 -2.94 12.65 -8.07
N LYS A 100 -2.70 12.40 -9.36
CA LYS A 100 -3.56 11.53 -10.17
C LYS A 100 -3.30 10.06 -9.85
N LEU A 101 -4.34 9.25 -9.98
CA LEU A 101 -4.26 7.81 -9.81
C LEU A 101 -3.27 7.21 -10.81
N TRP A 102 -2.31 6.42 -10.32
CA TRP A 102 -1.34 5.69 -11.11
C TRP A 102 -1.75 4.24 -11.34
N TRP A 103 -2.19 3.58 -10.27
CA TRP A 103 -2.71 2.22 -10.33
C TRP A 103 -3.69 1.95 -9.20
N GLU A 104 -4.58 1.00 -9.42
CA GLU A 104 -5.46 0.46 -8.41
C GLU A 104 -5.65 -1.05 -8.62
N GLY A 105 -5.86 -1.77 -7.54
CA GLY A 105 -6.11 -3.19 -7.57
C GLY A 105 -6.77 -3.67 -6.27
N TYR A 106 -6.96 -4.97 -6.19
CA TYR A 106 -7.53 -5.64 -5.04
C TYR A 106 -6.60 -6.75 -4.54
N ALA A 107 -6.50 -6.91 -3.24
CA ALA A 107 -5.70 -7.94 -2.58
C ALA A 107 -6.53 -8.71 -1.55
N VAL A 108 -6.19 -9.97 -1.38
CA VAL A 108 -6.69 -10.86 -0.33
C VAL A 108 -5.49 -11.58 0.30
N ASN A 109 -5.29 -11.43 1.59
CA ASN A 109 -4.19 -12.06 2.32
C ASN A 109 -2.80 -11.81 1.69
N ASN A 110 -2.46 -10.57 1.35
CA ASN A 110 -1.23 -10.14 0.65
C ASN A 110 -1.12 -10.58 -0.81
N LEU A 111 -2.11 -11.23 -1.37
CA LEU A 111 -2.10 -11.71 -2.75
C LEU A 111 -3.00 -10.83 -3.63
N ARG A 112 -2.45 -10.28 -4.72
CA ARG A 112 -3.27 -9.58 -5.71
C ARG A 112 -4.34 -10.51 -6.26
N HIS A 113 -5.58 -10.04 -6.26
CA HIS A 113 -6.75 -10.82 -6.68
C HIS A 113 -7.79 -9.89 -7.33
N GLY A 114 -8.42 -10.32 -8.44
CA GLY A 114 -9.38 -9.47 -9.15
C GLY A 114 -8.74 -8.50 -10.14
N GLU A 115 -9.49 -7.47 -10.50
CA GLU A 115 -9.08 -6.49 -11.51
C GLU A 115 -7.92 -5.62 -11.00
N ILE A 116 -7.00 -5.33 -11.91
CA ILE A 116 -5.95 -4.32 -11.76
C ILE A 116 -6.08 -3.32 -12.90
N LYS A 117 -5.92 -2.05 -12.59
CA LYS A 117 -5.81 -0.96 -13.57
C LYS A 117 -4.58 -0.14 -13.30
N ALA A 118 -3.96 0.35 -14.37
CA ALA A 118 -2.95 1.39 -14.28
C ALA A 118 -3.27 2.49 -15.28
N PHE A 119 -2.81 3.69 -14.97
CA PHE A 119 -3.11 4.90 -15.73
C PHE A 119 -1.81 5.60 -16.11
N HIS A 120 -1.81 6.28 -17.23
CA HIS A 120 -0.78 7.24 -17.62
C HIS A 120 -0.83 8.47 -16.70
N GLU A 121 0.24 9.22 -16.59
CA GLU A 121 0.29 10.41 -15.73
C GLU A 121 -0.72 11.50 -16.15
N ALA A 122 -1.12 11.51 -17.43
CA ALA A 122 -2.22 12.33 -17.93
C ALA A 122 -3.59 11.90 -17.37
N GLY A 123 -3.74 10.64 -16.91
CA GLY A 123 -4.94 10.07 -16.32
C GLY A 123 -5.71 9.09 -17.21
N MET A 124 -5.27 8.91 -18.48
CA MET A 124 -5.84 7.88 -19.37
C MET A 124 -5.43 6.48 -18.92
N LEU A 125 -6.31 5.50 -19.14
CA LEU A 125 -6.03 4.10 -18.81
C LEU A 125 -4.80 3.61 -19.60
N LYS A 126 -3.83 3.01 -18.90
CA LYS A 126 -2.59 2.46 -19.48
C LYS A 126 -2.70 0.96 -19.72
N TYR A 127 -3.21 0.26 -18.74
CA TYR A 127 -3.56 -1.16 -18.89
C TYR A 127 -4.63 -1.58 -17.88
N LYS A 128 -5.30 -2.68 -18.18
CA LYS A 128 -6.15 -3.42 -17.24
C LYS A 128 -6.04 -4.91 -17.48
N GLY A 129 -6.23 -5.68 -16.42
CA GLY A 129 -6.21 -7.13 -16.44
C GLY A 129 -6.69 -7.71 -15.13
N HIS A 130 -6.53 -9.00 -14.95
CA HIS A 130 -6.93 -9.70 -13.73
C HIS A 130 -5.77 -10.47 -13.13
N TYR A 131 -5.72 -10.49 -11.80
CA TYR A 131 -4.89 -11.37 -11.00
C TYR A 131 -5.74 -12.40 -10.26
N LYS A 132 -5.18 -13.60 -10.12
CA LYS A 132 -5.64 -14.63 -9.17
C LYS A 132 -4.43 -15.09 -8.37
N ASN A 133 -4.40 -14.73 -7.09
CA ASN A 133 -3.30 -15.06 -6.17
C ASN A 133 -1.91 -14.66 -6.72
N ASN A 134 -1.75 -13.41 -7.13
CA ASN A 134 -0.56 -12.82 -7.77
C ASN A 134 -0.23 -13.32 -9.18
N LEU A 135 -1.02 -14.23 -9.75
CA LEU A 135 -0.82 -14.75 -11.11
C LEU A 135 -1.74 -14.01 -12.08
N LYS A 136 -1.19 -13.52 -13.20
CA LYS A 136 -1.99 -12.95 -14.28
C LYS A 136 -2.92 -14.00 -14.86
N GLN A 137 -4.19 -13.59 -15.09
CA GLN A 137 -5.25 -14.42 -15.65
C GLN A 137 -6.05 -13.68 -16.69
N GLY A 138 -6.46 -14.40 -17.74
CA GLY A 138 -7.35 -13.89 -18.77
C GLY A 138 -6.76 -12.78 -19.61
N LEU A 139 -7.65 -11.98 -20.19
CA LEU A 139 -7.29 -10.94 -21.15
C LEU A 139 -6.73 -9.69 -20.47
N TRP A 140 -5.52 -9.31 -20.87
CA TRP A 140 -4.86 -8.06 -20.52
C TRP A 140 -4.92 -7.12 -21.71
N LYS A 141 -5.37 -5.89 -21.48
CA LYS A 141 -5.46 -4.85 -22.50
C LYS A 141 -4.54 -3.70 -22.12
N TYR A 142 -3.77 -3.24 -23.08
CA TYR A 142 -2.85 -2.11 -22.97
C TYR A 142 -3.31 -1.00 -23.90
N PHE A 143 -3.21 0.23 -23.45
CA PHE A 143 -3.70 1.42 -24.14
C PHE A 143 -2.57 2.43 -24.27
N ASP A 144 -2.58 3.17 -25.36
CA ASP A 144 -1.70 4.30 -25.55
C ASP A 144 -2.21 5.56 -24.80
N GLU A 145 -1.52 6.68 -24.96
CA GLU A 145 -1.87 7.94 -24.32
C GLU A 145 -3.15 8.57 -24.88
N ASN A 146 -3.63 8.13 -26.05
CA ASN A 146 -4.90 8.55 -26.66
C ASN A 146 -6.08 7.69 -26.17
N GLY A 147 -5.79 6.59 -25.46
CA GLY A 147 -6.79 5.64 -24.99
C GLY A 147 -7.13 4.54 -26.01
N GLU A 148 -6.35 4.43 -27.10
CA GLU A 148 -6.52 3.36 -28.09
C GLU A 148 -5.80 2.11 -27.64
N ILE A 149 -6.38 0.93 -27.94
CA ILE A 149 -5.75 -0.35 -27.62
C ILE A 149 -4.55 -0.57 -28.52
N ASN A 150 -3.35 -0.59 -27.94
CA ASN A 150 -2.11 -0.85 -28.65
C ASN A 150 -1.62 -2.30 -28.52
N LYS A 151 -2.11 -3.05 -27.52
CA LYS A 151 -1.74 -4.44 -27.28
C LYS A 151 -2.81 -5.18 -26.50
N GLN A 152 -2.96 -6.48 -26.80
CA GLN A 152 -3.75 -7.43 -26.03
C GLN A 152 -2.94 -8.70 -25.79
N GLU A 153 -3.05 -9.28 -24.62
CA GLU A 153 -2.36 -10.50 -24.22
C GLU A 153 -3.32 -11.37 -23.41
N CYS A 154 -3.26 -12.69 -23.64
CA CYS A 154 -4.00 -13.66 -22.85
C CYS A 154 -3.03 -14.38 -21.91
N TYR A 155 -3.39 -14.49 -20.64
CA TYR A 155 -2.57 -15.16 -19.63
C TYR A 155 -3.33 -16.28 -18.93
N GLN A 156 -2.63 -17.38 -18.71
CA GLN A 156 -3.05 -18.45 -17.81
C GLN A 156 -1.93 -18.68 -16.79
N ASN A 157 -2.16 -18.29 -15.53
CA ASN A 157 -1.19 -18.39 -14.42
C ASN A 157 0.18 -17.76 -14.72
N ASN A 158 0.21 -16.55 -15.26
CA ASN A 158 1.38 -15.79 -15.74
C ASN A 158 1.98 -16.27 -17.07
N GLU A 159 1.56 -17.39 -17.60
CA GLU A 159 2.03 -17.87 -18.91
C GLU A 159 1.21 -17.19 -20.01
N LEU A 160 1.89 -16.70 -21.05
CA LEU A 160 1.27 -16.10 -22.22
C LEU A 160 0.67 -17.23 -23.09
N THR A 161 -0.60 -17.07 -23.44
CA THR A 161 -1.32 -18.04 -24.29
C THR A 161 -1.92 -17.34 -25.51
N GLU A 162 -2.55 -18.13 -26.41
CA GLU A 162 -3.22 -17.58 -27.56
C GLU A 162 -4.44 -16.72 -27.18
N LEU A 163 -4.66 -15.60 -27.88
CA LEU A 163 -5.79 -14.72 -27.59
C LEU A 163 -7.14 -15.42 -27.71
N SER A 164 -7.22 -16.47 -28.52
CA SER A 164 -8.41 -17.32 -28.68
C SER A 164 -8.83 -18.05 -27.39
N GLU A 165 -7.88 -18.26 -26.47
CA GLU A 165 -8.13 -18.91 -25.17
C GLU A 165 -8.73 -17.95 -24.14
N CYS A 166 -8.64 -16.65 -24.38
CA CYS A 166 -9.28 -15.62 -23.58
C CYS A 166 -10.71 -15.28 -24.04
N ARG A 167 -11.40 -16.22 -24.69
CA ARG A 167 -12.80 -15.98 -25.06
C ARG A 167 -13.66 -15.81 -23.83
N ILE A 168 -14.33 -14.67 -23.80
CA ILE A 168 -15.37 -14.30 -22.85
C ILE A 168 -16.65 -15.06 -23.21
#